data_a3ba02c759da4e28f86e0413a35fd3c1
#
_entry.id   a3ba02c759da4e28f86e0413a35fd3c1
#
_cell.length_a   1.000
_cell.length_b   1.000
_cell.length_c   1.000
_cell.angle_alpha   90.00
_cell.angle_beta   90.00
_cell.angle_gamma   90.00
#
_symmetry.space_group_name_H-M   'P 1'
#
loop_
_entity.id
_entity.type
_entity.pdbx_description
1 polymer ?
#
loop_
_entity_poly.entity_id
_entity_poly.type
_entity_poly.pdbx_seq_one_letter_code
_entity_poly.pdbx_strand_id
1 'polypeptide(L)'
;LYAIFHFLAYEKEKGRKHPEWEQRLKNMLNMFLQLQNADGSFPRKFRDDFSIVDKSGGSTPSATLPLVMGYKYFKDKRYLDSAKRTADYLEKELISKADYFSSTLDANCEDKEASLYAATATYYLSLVTKGEEHKHYADLTKQAAYFALSWYYLWDVPFAPGQLSLIHI
;
A
#
# COMPACT_ATOMS: atom_id res chain seq x y z
N LEU A 1 -4.08 -7.68 -6.90
CA LEU A 1 -3.61 -6.91 -8.07
C LEU A 1 -2.13 -7.14 -8.37
N TYR A 2 -1.25 -7.15 -7.37
CA TYR A 2 0.21 -7.30 -7.54
C TYR A 2 0.59 -8.53 -8.38
N ALA A 3 0.13 -9.71 -7.99
CA ALA A 3 0.42 -10.96 -8.69
C ALA A 3 -0.07 -10.94 -10.15
N ILE A 4 -1.24 -10.34 -10.40
CA ILE A 4 -1.80 -10.23 -11.76
C ILE A 4 -0.92 -9.35 -12.65
N PHE A 5 -0.40 -8.22 -12.13
CA PHE A 5 0.52 -7.38 -12.90
C PHE A 5 1.80 -8.12 -13.29
N HIS A 6 2.38 -8.89 -12.36
CA HIS A 6 3.57 -9.69 -12.67
C HIS A 6 3.28 -10.78 -13.70
N PHE A 7 2.15 -11.47 -13.56
CA PHE A 7 1.72 -12.45 -14.55
C PHE A 7 1.54 -11.83 -15.93
N LEU A 8 0.83 -10.72 -16.04
CA LEU A 8 0.62 -10.05 -17.33
C LEU A 8 1.92 -9.51 -17.93
N ALA A 9 2.84 -9.02 -17.12
CA ALA A 9 4.16 -8.60 -17.58
C ALA A 9 4.94 -9.79 -18.16
N TYR A 10 4.97 -10.91 -17.47
CA TYR A 10 5.59 -12.15 -17.94
C TYR A 10 4.95 -12.67 -19.23
N GLU A 11 3.62 -12.72 -19.31
CA GLU A 11 2.89 -13.15 -20.51
C GLU A 11 3.18 -12.23 -21.71
N LYS A 12 3.24 -10.94 -21.47
CA LYS A 12 3.60 -9.95 -22.50
C LYS A 12 5.02 -10.16 -23.06
N GLU A 13 5.99 -10.48 -22.20
CA GLU A 13 7.36 -10.86 -22.64
C GLU A 13 7.37 -12.12 -23.51
N LYS A 14 6.41 -13.04 -23.29
CA LYS A 14 6.21 -14.24 -24.12
C LYS A 14 5.35 -13.99 -25.35
N GLY A 15 4.99 -12.75 -25.64
CA GLY A 15 4.15 -12.38 -26.78
C GLY A 15 2.65 -12.71 -26.61
N ARG A 16 2.25 -13.14 -25.43
CA ARG A 16 0.85 -13.47 -25.14
C ARG A 16 0.10 -12.24 -24.59
N LYS A 17 -1.17 -12.10 -24.95
CA LYS A 17 -2.02 -10.96 -24.58
C LYS A 17 -3.25 -11.43 -23.86
N HIS A 18 -3.67 -10.67 -22.86
CA HIS A 18 -4.86 -10.92 -22.04
C HIS A 18 -5.73 -9.65 -21.93
N PRO A 19 -6.37 -9.20 -23.04
CA PRO A 19 -7.03 -7.90 -23.08
C PRO A 19 -8.18 -7.76 -22.07
N GLU A 20 -8.90 -8.84 -21.78
CA GLU A 20 -9.96 -8.83 -20.76
C GLU A 20 -9.41 -8.57 -19.34
N TRP A 21 -8.29 -9.17 -18.99
CA TRP A 21 -7.65 -8.98 -17.71
C TRP A 21 -7.06 -7.58 -17.59
N GLU A 22 -6.43 -7.08 -18.65
CA GLU A 22 -5.96 -5.70 -18.71
C GLU A 22 -7.10 -4.70 -18.53
N GLN A 23 -8.24 -4.94 -19.18
CA GLN A 23 -9.42 -4.08 -19.04
C GLN A 23 -10.00 -4.11 -17.63
N ARG A 24 -10.08 -5.29 -17.01
CA ARG A 24 -10.52 -5.42 -15.61
C ARG A 24 -9.59 -4.66 -14.65
N LEU A 25 -8.27 -4.79 -14.84
CA LEU A 25 -7.30 -4.02 -14.03
C LEU A 25 -7.45 -2.51 -14.21
N LYS A 26 -7.63 -2.02 -15.44
CA LYS A 26 -7.89 -0.60 -15.69
C LYS A 26 -9.16 -0.12 -14.99
N ASN A 27 -10.22 -0.91 -15.04
CA ASN A 27 -11.48 -0.57 -14.36
C ASN A 27 -11.27 -0.46 -12.84
N MET A 28 -10.55 -1.40 -12.22
CA MET A 28 -10.23 -1.36 -10.79
C MET A 28 -9.35 -0.17 -10.43
N LEU A 29 -8.33 0.13 -11.22
CA LEU A 29 -7.46 1.30 -10.98
C LEU A 29 -8.21 2.61 -11.16
N ASN A 30 -9.10 2.71 -12.16
CA ASN A 30 -9.93 3.90 -12.34
C ASN A 30 -10.92 4.09 -11.18
N MET A 31 -11.43 2.98 -10.60
CA MET A 31 -12.23 3.06 -9.37
C MET A 31 -11.39 3.61 -8.22
N PHE A 32 -10.12 3.21 -8.06
CA PHE A 32 -9.24 3.81 -7.05
C PHE A 32 -9.09 5.32 -7.24
N LEU A 33 -8.93 5.81 -8.49
CA LEU A 33 -8.87 7.24 -8.73
C LEU A 33 -10.14 8.00 -8.27
N GLN A 34 -11.30 7.35 -8.40
CA GLN A 34 -12.59 7.93 -7.97
C GLN A 34 -12.78 7.89 -6.44
N LEU A 35 -12.24 6.88 -5.78
CA LEU A 35 -12.37 6.67 -4.35
C LEU A 35 -11.34 7.44 -3.51
N GLN A 36 -10.30 7.98 -4.13
CA GLN A 36 -9.27 8.72 -3.42
C GLN A 36 -9.82 10.02 -2.83
N ASN A 37 -9.63 10.21 -1.53
CA ASN A 37 -9.97 11.44 -0.84
C ASN A 37 -9.07 12.61 -1.29
N ALA A 38 -9.50 13.83 -1.01
CA ALA A 38 -8.75 15.04 -1.38
C ALA A 38 -7.37 15.14 -0.70
N ASP A 39 -7.22 14.55 0.49
CA ASP A 39 -5.96 14.47 1.24
C ASP A 39 -5.01 13.36 0.76
N GLY A 40 -5.39 12.60 -0.26
CA GLY A 40 -4.62 11.48 -0.80
C GLY A 40 -4.91 10.12 -0.16
N SER A 41 -5.67 10.09 0.93
CA SER A 41 -6.07 8.83 1.59
C SER A 41 -7.13 8.06 0.81
N PHE A 42 -7.36 6.81 1.25
CA PHE A 42 -8.45 5.98 0.76
C PHE A 42 -9.38 5.58 1.90
N PRO A 43 -10.70 5.53 1.64
CA PRO A 43 -11.66 5.01 2.61
C PRO A 43 -11.36 3.58 3.01
N ARG A 44 -11.68 3.23 4.26
CA ARG A 44 -11.37 1.93 4.84
C ARG A 44 -12.44 0.87 4.59
N LYS A 45 -13.73 1.26 4.64
CA LYS A 45 -14.86 0.33 4.54
C LYS A 45 -15.92 0.83 3.59
N PHE A 46 -16.49 -0.10 2.83
CA PHE A 46 -17.56 0.13 1.88
C PHE A 46 -18.70 -0.85 2.12
N ARG A 47 -19.92 -0.48 1.72
CA ARG A 47 -21.04 -1.42 1.54
C ARG A 47 -21.00 -2.04 0.15
N ASP A 48 -21.87 -3.00 -0.09
CA ASP A 48 -21.99 -3.67 -1.39
C ASP A 48 -22.39 -2.71 -2.53
N ASP A 49 -23.06 -1.61 -2.21
CA ASP A 49 -23.40 -0.52 -3.14
C ASP A 49 -22.27 0.50 -3.34
N PHE A 50 -21.08 0.22 -2.83
CA PHE A 50 -19.90 1.11 -2.80
C PHE A 50 -20.05 2.38 -1.97
N SER A 51 -21.13 2.54 -1.20
CA SER A 51 -21.21 3.65 -0.26
C SER A 51 -20.18 3.51 0.85
N ILE A 52 -19.55 4.63 1.23
CA ILE A 52 -18.47 4.65 2.22
C ILE A 52 -19.06 4.55 3.62
N VAL A 53 -18.59 3.57 4.39
CA VAL A 53 -18.95 3.36 5.80
C VAL A 53 -17.92 4.02 6.72
N ASP A 54 -16.63 3.87 6.39
CA ASP A 54 -15.52 4.39 7.18
C ASP A 54 -14.57 5.15 6.26
N LYS A 55 -14.44 6.45 6.50
CA LYS A 55 -13.60 7.36 5.72
C LYS A 55 -12.16 7.42 6.21
N SER A 56 -11.81 6.74 7.31
CA SER A 56 -10.45 6.76 7.83
C SER A 56 -9.44 6.26 6.79
N GLY A 57 -8.28 6.89 6.74
CA GLY A 57 -7.23 6.57 5.77
C GLY A 57 -6.46 5.25 6.03
N GLY A 58 -6.94 4.38 6.91
CA GLY A 58 -6.22 3.17 7.33
C GLY A 58 -5.90 2.16 6.21
N SER A 59 -6.61 2.21 5.07
CA SER A 59 -6.31 1.36 3.91
C SER A 59 -5.34 1.97 2.90
N THR A 60 -4.96 3.24 3.08
CA THR A 60 -4.11 4.00 2.14
C THR A 60 -2.80 3.32 1.80
N PRO A 61 -2.05 2.73 2.75
CA PRO A 61 -0.80 2.04 2.44
C PRO A 61 -0.97 0.93 1.40
N SER A 62 -2.04 0.13 1.49
CA SER A 62 -2.29 -0.99 0.58
C SER A 62 -2.74 -0.57 -0.83
N ALA A 63 -3.31 0.62 -0.97
CA ALA A 63 -3.80 1.15 -2.25
C ALA A 63 -2.67 1.71 -3.14
N THR A 64 -1.57 2.17 -2.55
CA THR A 64 -0.48 2.85 -3.29
C THR A 64 0.23 1.90 -4.25
N LEU A 65 0.57 0.69 -3.82
CA LEU A 65 1.30 -0.26 -4.64
C LEU A 65 0.58 -0.63 -5.95
N PRO A 66 -0.72 -0.97 -5.97
CA PRO A 66 -1.43 -1.21 -7.22
C PRO A 66 -1.40 -0.03 -8.20
N LEU A 67 -1.45 1.20 -7.72
CA LEU A 67 -1.35 2.40 -8.55
C LEU A 67 0.03 2.53 -9.19
N VAL A 68 1.11 2.31 -8.45
CA VAL A 68 2.48 2.31 -9.00
C VAL A 68 2.65 1.21 -10.04
N MET A 69 2.15 0.00 -9.77
CA MET A 69 2.21 -1.11 -10.73
C MET A 69 1.38 -0.81 -11.99
N GLY A 70 0.20 -0.19 -11.82
CA GLY A 70 -0.62 0.28 -12.93
C GLY A 70 0.10 1.29 -13.81
N TYR A 71 0.80 2.26 -13.22
CA TYR A 71 1.65 3.18 -13.95
C TYR A 71 2.78 2.47 -14.70
N LYS A 72 3.49 1.56 -14.03
CA LYS A 72 4.57 0.78 -14.67
C LYS A 72 4.08 -0.01 -15.89
N TYR A 73 2.90 -0.60 -15.80
CA TYR A 73 2.35 -1.47 -16.84
C TYR A 73 1.69 -0.67 -17.97
N PHE A 74 0.76 0.24 -17.63
CA PHE A 74 -0.06 0.96 -18.62
C PHE A 74 0.55 2.29 -19.07
N LYS A 75 1.58 2.81 -18.37
CA LYS A 75 2.20 4.14 -18.60
C LYS A 75 1.24 5.32 -18.44
N ASP A 76 0.14 5.12 -17.72
CA ASP A 76 -0.84 6.17 -17.42
C ASP A 76 -0.40 6.98 -16.18
N LYS A 77 -0.05 8.25 -16.41
CA LYS A 77 0.45 9.15 -15.35
C LYS A 77 -0.56 9.40 -14.24
N ARG A 78 -1.87 9.29 -14.50
CA ARG A 78 -2.90 9.49 -13.48
C ARG A 78 -2.72 8.54 -12.29
N TYR A 79 -2.27 7.31 -12.54
CA TYR A 79 -1.98 6.34 -11.49
C TYR A 79 -0.75 6.73 -10.67
N LEU A 80 0.30 7.25 -11.32
CA LEU A 80 1.48 7.74 -10.61
C LEU A 80 1.15 8.97 -9.76
N ASP A 81 0.41 9.93 -10.30
CA ASP A 81 0.01 11.14 -9.59
C ASP A 81 -0.88 10.80 -8.37
N SER A 82 -1.78 9.83 -8.52
CA SER A 82 -2.57 9.31 -7.41
C SER A 82 -1.68 8.63 -6.36
N ALA A 83 -0.72 7.79 -6.78
CA ALA A 83 0.22 7.13 -5.88
C ALA A 83 1.08 8.14 -5.10
N LYS A 84 1.50 9.23 -5.72
CA LYS A 84 2.24 10.32 -5.05
C LYS A 84 1.39 10.99 -3.99
N ARG A 85 0.13 11.33 -4.29
CA ARG A 85 -0.78 11.88 -3.28
C ARG A 85 -1.00 10.93 -2.11
N THR A 86 -1.05 9.61 -2.36
CA THR A 86 -1.11 8.65 -1.25
C THR A 86 0.17 8.66 -0.42
N ALA A 87 1.34 8.82 -1.05
CA ALA A 87 2.61 8.89 -0.33
C ALA A 87 2.71 10.16 0.53
N ASP A 88 2.21 11.29 0.04
CA ASP A 88 2.13 12.54 0.83
C ASP A 88 1.27 12.32 2.10
N TYR A 89 0.14 11.62 1.97
CA TYR A 89 -0.68 11.22 3.11
C TYR A 89 0.07 10.29 4.06
N LEU A 90 0.72 9.24 3.53
CA LEU A 90 1.49 8.28 4.33
C LEU A 90 2.62 8.97 5.10
N GLU A 91 3.34 9.88 4.47
CA GLU A 91 4.39 10.66 5.13
C GLU A 91 3.83 11.47 6.28
N LYS A 92 2.79 12.25 6.01
CA LYS A 92 2.22 13.20 6.97
C LYS A 92 1.51 12.52 8.13
N GLU A 93 0.74 11.47 7.88
CA GLU A 93 -0.18 10.91 8.85
C GLU A 93 0.33 9.63 9.53
N LEU A 94 1.20 8.86 8.84
CA LEU A 94 1.73 7.62 9.37
C LEU A 94 3.23 7.69 9.70
N ILE A 95 4.07 7.97 8.69
CA ILE A 95 5.53 7.79 8.81
C ILE A 95 6.13 8.83 9.75
N SER A 96 5.83 10.12 9.54
CA SER A 96 6.38 11.21 10.38
C SER A 96 5.90 11.16 11.84
N LYS A 97 4.76 10.53 12.10
CA LYS A 97 4.19 10.38 13.44
C LYS A 97 4.57 9.05 14.08
N ALA A 98 5.12 8.11 13.30
CA ALA A 98 5.25 6.70 13.66
C ALA A 98 3.92 6.08 14.15
N ASP A 99 2.79 6.51 13.54
CA ASP A 99 1.43 6.10 13.88
C ASP A 99 0.86 5.25 12.73
N TYR A 100 1.19 3.97 12.71
CA TYR A 100 0.77 3.02 11.68
C TYR A 100 -0.51 2.31 12.09
N PHE A 101 -1.60 3.05 12.11
CA PHE A 101 -2.88 2.50 12.54
C PHE A 101 -3.42 1.44 11.58
N SER A 102 -4.17 0.50 12.17
CA SER A 102 -4.66 -0.69 11.50
C SER A 102 -5.43 -0.42 10.21
N SER A 103 -5.15 -1.21 9.20
CA SER A 103 -5.99 -1.40 8.02
C SER A 103 -7.04 -2.51 8.21
N THR A 104 -7.08 -3.19 9.37
CA THR A 104 -8.00 -4.29 9.66
C THR A 104 -9.41 -3.80 10.05
N LEU A 105 -10.36 -4.74 10.16
CA LEU A 105 -11.78 -4.41 10.32
C LEU A 105 -12.16 -3.99 11.75
N ASP A 106 -11.38 -4.35 12.73
CA ASP A 106 -11.80 -4.48 14.13
C ASP A 106 -10.97 -3.68 15.16
N ALA A 107 -9.88 -3.05 14.75
CA ALA A 107 -9.07 -2.30 15.69
C ALA A 107 -8.52 -0.98 15.15
N ASN A 108 -8.53 0.05 15.99
CA ASN A 108 -7.73 1.26 15.83
C ASN A 108 -6.49 1.12 16.73
N CYS A 109 -5.51 0.37 16.29
CA CYS A 109 -4.26 0.15 17.01
C CYS A 109 -3.09 0.19 16.02
N GLU A 110 -1.89 0.33 16.54
CA GLU A 110 -0.67 0.16 15.76
C GLU A 110 -0.64 -1.19 15.07
N ASP A 111 -0.26 -1.19 13.81
CA ASP A 111 -0.29 -2.38 12.96
C ASP A 111 1.02 -2.54 12.19
N LYS A 112 1.68 -3.66 12.44
CA LYS A 112 2.87 -4.06 11.69
C LYS A 112 2.64 -4.09 10.18
N GLU A 113 1.49 -4.60 9.73
CA GLU A 113 1.19 -4.68 8.30
C GLU A 113 1.04 -3.31 7.66
N ALA A 114 0.46 -2.34 8.36
CA ALA A 114 0.37 -0.97 7.86
C ALA A 114 1.76 -0.37 7.61
N SER A 115 2.73 -0.62 8.51
CA SER A 115 4.11 -0.16 8.32
C SER A 115 4.82 -0.87 7.17
N LEU A 116 4.61 -2.18 6.99
CA LEU A 116 5.15 -2.93 5.85
C LEU A 116 4.57 -2.46 4.52
N TYR A 117 3.25 -2.19 4.46
CA TYR A 117 2.64 -1.64 3.26
C TYR A 117 3.11 -0.22 2.97
N ALA A 118 3.31 0.63 3.98
CA ALA A 118 3.87 1.96 3.79
C ALA A 118 5.31 1.90 3.25
N ALA A 119 6.16 1.05 3.82
CA ALA A 119 7.52 0.83 3.34
C ALA A 119 7.52 0.30 1.89
N THR A 120 6.66 -0.66 1.58
CA THR A 120 6.53 -1.22 0.22
C THR A 120 6.06 -0.16 -0.78
N ALA A 121 5.06 0.63 -0.42
CA ALA A 121 4.52 1.69 -1.27
C ALA A 121 5.56 2.74 -1.63
N THR A 122 6.28 3.27 -0.65
CA THR A 122 7.33 4.26 -0.85
C THR A 122 8.54 3.68 -1.58
N TYR A 123 8.90 2.42 -1.33
CA TYR A 123 9.93 1.71 -2.09
C TYR A 123 9.59 1.64 -3.59
N TYR A 124 8.37 1.21 -3.93
CA TYR A 124 7.99 1.13 -5.34
C TYR A 124 7.89 2.50 -6.01
N LEU A 125 7.52 3.56 -5.28
CA LEU A 125 7.61 4.93 -5.78
C LEU A 125 9.06 5.34 -6.04
N SER A 126 10.00 5.00 -5.18
CA SER A 126 11.41 5.28 -5.41
C SER A 126 11.94 4.64 -6.70
N LEU A 127 11.44 3.44 -7.08
CA LEU A 127 11.85 2.76 -8.31
C LEU A 127 11.35 3.41 -9.60
N VAL A 128 10.34 4.28 -9.52
CA VAL A 128 9.72 4.93 -10.71
C VAL A 128 9.96 6.44 -10.75
N THR A 129 10.66 6.97 -9.78
CA THR A 129 11.06 8.39 -9.67
C THR A 129 12.57 8.55 -9.80
N LYS A 130 13.06 9.79 -9.91
CA LYS A 130 14.48 10.09 -10.10
C LYS A 130 14.90 11.30 -9.26
N GLY A 131 16.22 11.49 -9.09
CA GLY A 131 16.79 12.64 -8.42
C GLY A 131 16.33 12.77 -6.96
N GLU A 132 15.99 13.97 -6.52
CA GLU A 132 15.55 14.25 -5.16
C GLU A 132 14.27 13.50 -4.78
N GLU A 133 13.36 13.33 -5.71
CA GLU A 133 12.11 12.59 -5.47
C GLU A 133 12.38 11.10 -5.17
N HIS A 134 13.31 10.48 -5.92
CA HIS A 134 13.77 9.11 -5.62
C HIS A 134 14.35 9.02 -4.20
N LYS A 135 15.24 9.95 -3.85
CA LYS A 135 15.87 10.00 -2.53
C LYS A 135 14.84 10.16 -1.43
N HIS A 136 13.89 11.08 -1.61
CA HIS A 136 12.81 11.31 -0.66
C HIS A 136 12.01 10.03 -0.36
N TYR A 137 11.52 9.33 -1.40
CA TYR A 137 10.79 8.08 -1.20
C TYR A 137 11.66 6.95 -0.63
N ALA A 138 12.94 6.90 -0.97
CA ALA A 138 13.87 5.93 -0.37
C ALA A 138 14.08 6.20 1.14
N ASP A 139 14.12 7.46 1.57
CA ASP A 139 14.24 7.81 2.97
C ASP A 139 12.94 7.51 3.76
N LEU A 140 11.78 7.77 3.19
CA LEU A 140 10.49 7.35 3.75
C LEU A 140 10.41 5.82 3.89
N THR A 141 10.90 5.09 2.89
CA THR A 141 10.98 3.62 2.94
C THR A 141 11.78 3.14 4.14
N LYS A 142 12.95 3.74 4.38
CA LYS A 142 13.79 3.37 5.53
C LYS A 142 13.08 3.62 6.85
N GLN A 143 12.43 4.79 7.00
CA GLN A 143 11.71 5.13 8.22
C GLN A 143 10.60 4.12 8.53
N ALA A 144 9.75 3.80 7.54
CA ALA A 144 8.68 2.83 7.71
C ALA A 144 9.23 1.40 7.95
N ALA A 145 10.32 1.02 7.27
CA ALA A 145 10.96 -0.28 7.46
C ALA A 145 11.58 -0.42 8.87
N TYR A 146 12.19 0.61 9.41
CA TYR A 146 12.72 0.58 10.79
C TYR A 146 11.60 0.38 11.81
N PHE A 147 10.46 1.04 11.64
CA PHE A 147 9.31 0.79 12.50
C PHE A 147 8.82 -0.66 12.37
N ALA A 148 8.67 -1.17 11.14
CA ALA A 148 8.28 -2.56 10.92
C ALA A 148 9.23 -3.56 11.58
N LEU A 149 10.54 -3.30 11.55
CA LEU A 149 11.55 -4.14 12.19
C LEU A 149 11.44 -4.18 13.71
N SER A 150 10.87 -3.15 14.36
CA SER A 150 10.66 -3.15 15.80
C SER A 150 9.69 -4.23 16.29
N TRP A 151 8.88 -4.79 15.39
CA TRP A 151 7.96 -5.89 15.69
C TRP A 151 8.62 -7.28 15.62
N TYR A 152 9.88 -7.38 15.19
CA TYR A 152 10.59 -8.64 15.11
C TYR A 152 11.52 -8.80 16.31
N TYR A 153 11.36 -9.91 17.01
CA TYR A 153 12.24 -10.27 18.12
C TYR A 153 13.53 -10.92 17.60
N LEU A 154 14.67 -10.50 18.14
CA LEU A 154 15.98 -11.09 17.81
C LEU A 154 16.37 -12.24 18.75
N TRP A 155 15.51 -12.59 19.71
CA TRP A 155 15.71 -13.64 20.70
C TRP A 155 14.38 -14.30 21.02
N ASP A 156 14.48 -15.52 21.55
CA ASP A 156 13.29 -16.23 22.06
C ASP A 156 12.69 -15.48 23.24
N VAL A 157 11.45 -15.11 23.14
CA VAL A 157 10.69 -14.49 24.22
C VAL A 157 9.96 -15.63 24.97
N PRO A 158 10.25 -15.83 26.27
CA PRO A 158 9.54 -16.85 27.04
C PRO A 158 8.08 -16.45 27.21
N PHE A 159 7.19 -17.37 26.90
CA PHE A 159 5.74 -17.21 27.07
C PHE A 159 5.27 -17.83 28.38
N ALA A 160 4.34 -17.18 29.04
CA ALA A 160 3.64 -17.81 30.14
C ALA A 160 2.76 -18.96 29.62
N PRO A 161 2.72 -20.11 30.31
CA PRO A 161 1.81 -21.20 29.95
C PRO A 161 0.37 -20.70 29.79
N GLY A 162 -0.26 -21.00 28.65
CA GLY A 162 -1.63 -20.57 28.35
C GLY A 162 -1.77 -19.22 27.64
N GLN A 163 -0.70 -18.51 27.35
CA GLN A 163 -0.74 -17.33 26.47
C GLN A 163 -0.87 -17.75 25.01
N LEU A 164 -2.05 -17.55 24.44
CA LEU A 164 -2.33 -17.86 23.04
C LEU A 164 -2.16 -16.65 22.10
N SER A 165 -2.00 -15.45 22.65
CA SER A 165 -2.04 -14.19 21.88
C SER A 165 -0.91 -13.97 20.91
N LEU A 166 0.18 -14.74 20.99
CA LEU A 166 1.34 -14.59 20.11
C LEU A 166 1.35 -15.54 18.91
N ILE A 167 0.34 -16.38 18.77
CA ILE A 167 0.16 -17.25 17.59
C ILE A 167 -0.36 -16.45 16.37
N HIS A 168 -0.82 -15.22 16.60
CA HIS A 168 -1.42 -14.37 15.58
C HIS A 168 -0.58 -13.12 15.21
N ILE A 169 0.68 -13.11 15.60
CA ILE A 169 1.62 -12.03 15.20
C ILE A 169 2.43 -12.46 14.00
#